data_6d4b4712217575e94f2d3d38d7dc2e5d
#
_entry.id   6d4b4712217575e94f2d3d38d7dc2e5d
#
_cell.length_a   1.000
_cell.length_b   1.000
_cell.length_c   1.000
_cell.angle_alpha   90.00
_cell.angle_beta   90.00
_cell.angle_gamma   90.00
#
_symmetry.space_group_name_H-M   'P 1'
#
loop_
_entity.id
_entity.type
_entity.pdbx_description
1 polymer ?
#
loop_
_entity_poly.entity_id
_entity_poly.type
_entity_poly.pdbx_seq_one_letter_code
_entity_poly.pdbx_strand_id
1 'polypeptide(L)'
;MKNLVLAAFMGTAALAATPAAHAQTACPTAPAPVVISAGTISTNTTWTRNNIYLLNGFVYVDNGATLTIEAGTIIKGDLANKGALIIKPGAKLNAVGTATQPIVFTSNQPAGSRAPGDWGGVILVGNAPTNRTAATNVEGGVAATYGGPSANQPNDNSGILQYVRIEFGGVAFQTNSEINGLTMCGVGAGTTIDHIQVSGGGDDSFEWFGGTVNAKYLVSLGATDDDFDTDFGYSGRVQFGFSLRDPNRADTGPSGESNGFESDNDGTGTAATPLTSAVFSNMTILLPTTPTPATPFSTGSSALIRRNSAQSIFNTVMAGRPYGLTLNSASTNLTTNNAQSGLISFQNNVLATLGTYSRRAARVTSNSGATAGFNVNTFASASSDTTRTFAALGLNADNLAFDGNCGANKQCVPALGLPAGSVLNTGAAFTDAKLTGTGNGGPNSTFDVVTYRGAFGATNWASGWTNFNPQITCYNVAGQTLANREVANATLQALTVAPNPTAGAATLGFDVKTATTATVRVFDVMGREVATVLTAGKLGAGPQRLALPANLAPGVYVATVATPEAVHSVRFVVAQ
;
A
#
# COMPACT_ATOMS: atom_id res chain seq x y z
N MET A 1 -15.77 -27.68 -71.88
CA MET A 1 -15.16 -26.35 -71.68
C MET A 1 -15.78 -25.75 -70.42
N LYS A 2 -15.08 -25.81 -69.32
CA LYS A 2 -15.53 -25.23 -68.03
C LYS A 2 -14.53 -24.15 -67.68
N ASN A 3 -14.96 -22.91 -67.67
CA ASN A 3 -14.15 -21.77 -67.29
C ASN A 3 -13.99 -21.75 -65.75
N LEU A 4 -12.75 -21.79 -65.32
CA LEU A 4 -12.34 -21.61 -63.93
C LEU A 4 -12.02 -20.11 -63.73
N VAL A 5 -12.82 -19.42 -62.90
CA VAL A 5 -12.56 -18.04 -62.49
C VAL A 5 -11.73 -18.09 -61.22
N LEU A 6 -10.49 -17.59 -61.32
CA LEU A 6 -9.57 -17.45 -60.18
C LEU A 6 -9.84 -16.11 -59.51
N ALA A 7 -10.42 -16.10 -58.32
CA ALA A 7 -10.59 -14.89 -57.48
C ALA A 7 -9.32 -14.71 -56.65
N ALA A 8 -8.59 -13.62 -56.90
CA ALA A 8 -7.45 -13.22 -56.09
C ALA A 8 -7.97 -12.48 -54.83
N PHE A 9 -7.74 -13.08 -53.66
CA PHE A 9 -7.92 -12.41 -52.36
C PHE A 9 -6.68 -11.57 -52.07
N MET A 10 -6.80 -10.24 -52.16
CA MET A 10 -5.81 -9.32 -51.56
C MET A 10 -6.04 -9.25 -50.08
N GLY A 11 -5.22 -9.96 -49.32
CA GLY A 11 -5.16 -9.83 -47.88
C GLY A 11 -4.43 -8.52 -47.50
N THR A 12 -5.15 -7.57 -46.93
CA THR A 12 -4.56 -6.42 -46.27
C THR A 12 -3.94 -6.89 -44.95
N ALA A 13 -2.62 -6.99 -44.92
CA ALA A 13 -1.88 -7.18 -43.67
C ALA A 13 -1.99 -5.91 -42.84
N ALA A 14 -2.83 -5.93 -41.80
CA ALA A 14 -2.81 -4.93 -40.76
C ALA A 14 -1.49 -5.09 -39.98
N LEU A 15 -0.54 -4.18 -40.17
CA LEU A 15 0.60 -4.05 -39.26
C LEU A 15 0.04 -3.64 -37.91
N ALA A 16 -0.01 -4.60 -36.99
CA ALA A 16 -0.16 -4.30 -35.58
C ALA A 16 1.09 -3.52 -35.14
N ALA A 17 0.92 -2.22 -34.87
CA ALA A 17 1.96 -1.43 -34.23
C ALA A 17 2.18 -2.00 -32.85
N THR A 18 3.30 -2.72 -32.64
CA THR A 18 3.75 -3.07 -31.30
C THR A 18 3.97 -1.77 -30.54
N PRO A 19 3.39 -1.61 -29.31
CA PRO A 19 3.70 -0.46 -28.50
C PRO A 19 5.21 -0.38 -28.33
N ALA A 20 5.80 0.77 -28.64
CA ALA A 20 7.23 0.99 -28.45
C ALA A 20 7.53 0.76 -26.97
N ALA A 21 8.30 -0.28 -26.68
CA ALA A 21 8.85 -0.48 -25.35
C ALA A 21 9.68 0.76 -25.03
N HIS A 22 9.21 1.58 -24.12
CA HIS A 22 9.97 2.73 -23.64
C HIS A 22 11.22 2.17 -22.96
N ALA A 23 12.38 2.46 -23.53
CA ALA A 23 13.65 2.05 -22.95
C ALA A 23 13.75 2.67 -21.54
N GLN A 24 13.60 1.82 -20.52
CA GLN A 24 13.86 2.24 -19.14
C GLN A 24 15.31 2.70 -19.06
N THR A 25 15.55 3.89 -18.53
CA THR A 25 16.91 4.32 -18.22
C THR A 25 17.54 3.29 -17.32
N ALA A 26 18.65 2.69 -17.75
CA ALA A 26 19.32 1.66 -16.97
C ALA A 26 19.62 2.16 -15.56
N CYS A 27 19.30 1.35 -14.56
CA CYS A 27 19.63 1.70 -13.18
C CYS A 27 21.16 1.84 -13.02
N PRO A 28 21.65 2.77 -12.18
CA PRO A 28 23.07 2.83 -11.83
C PRO A 28 23.58 1.46 -11.37
N THR A 29 24.87 1.17 -11.63
CA THR A 29 25.50 -0.04 -11.08
C THR A 29 25.48 0.03 -9.56
N ALA A 30 24.90 -0.99 -8.92
CA ALA A 30 24.85 -1.08 -7.47
C ALA A 30 26.26 -1.37 -6.91
N PRO A 31 26.68 -0.75 -5.78
CA PRO A 31 27.79 -1.26 -4.99
C PRO A 31 27.45 -2.65 -4.45
N ALA A 32 28.47 -3.43 -4.09
CA ALA A 32 28.27 -4.70 -3.42
C ALA A 32 27.49 -4.47 -2.11
N PRO A 33 26.37 -5.18 -1.87
CA PRO A 33 25.60 -5.04 -0.64
C PRO A 33 26.36 -5.64 0.56
N VAL A 34 26.03 -5.18 1.75
CA VAL A 34 26.42 -5.86 3.00
C VAL A 34 25.50 -7.09 3.13
N VAL A 35 26.07 -8.27 2.95
CA VAL A 35 25.33 -9.52 3.03
C VAL A 35 25.09 -9.88 4.49
N ILE A 36 23.81 -10.03 4.86
CA ILE A 36 23.38 -10.53 6.16
C ILE A 36 22.98 -12.00 5.95
N SER A 37 23.87 -12.90 6.31
CA SER A 37 23.61 -14.34 6.19
C SER A 37 22.53 -14.82 7.15
N ALA A 38 21.85 -15.90 6.79
CA ALA A 38 20.91 -16.59 7.69
C ALA A 38 21.55 -16.81 9.08
N GLY A 39 20.80 -16.49 10.13
CA GLY A 39 21.30 -16.59 11.50
C GLY A 39 20.62 -15.61 12.46
N THR A 40 21.25 -15.38 13.62
CA THR A 40 20.66 -14.60 14.71
C THR A 40 21.51 -13.38 15.05
N ILE A 41 20.86 -12.22 15.07
CA ILE A 41 21.36 -10.97 15.66
C ILE A 41 20.98 -11.00 17.13
N SER A 42 21.95 -11.26 18.01
CA SER A 42 21.75 -11.43 19.45
C SER A 42 22.25 -10.25 20.30
N THR A 43 22.70 -9.18 19.64
CA THR A 43 23.17 -7.95 20.28
C THR A 43 22.61 -6.73 19.54
N ASN A 44 22.51 -5.61 20.23
CA ASN A 44 22.05 -4.37 19.61
C ASN A 44 22.90 -4.03 18.39
N THR A 45 22.22 -3.88 17.26
CA THR A 45 22.86 -3.70 15.94
C THR A 45 22.21 -2.51 15.23
N THR A 46 23.01 -1.76 14.47
CA THR A 46 22.51 -0.65 13.66
C THR A 46 22.84 -0.87 12.19
N TRP A 47 21.82 -0.77 11.31
CA TRP A 47 21.99 -0.71 9.87
C TRP A 47 21.89 0.74 9.40
N THR A 48 22.93 1.21 8.70
CA THR A 48 23.05 2.62 8.32
C THR A 48 22.65 2.85 6.86
N ARG A 49 22.15 4.03 6.56
CA ARG A 49 21.74 4.43 5.21
C ARG A 49 22.88 4.48 4.18
N ASN A 50 24.11 4.44 4.63
CA ASN A 50 25.30 4.47 3.75
C ASN A 50 25.60 3.12 3.09
N ASN A 51 24.83 2.09 3.45
CA ASN A 51 24.93 0.74 2.90
C ASN A 51 23.60 0.29 2.30
N ILE A 52 23.67 -0.65 1.36
CA ILE A 52 22.55 -1.49 0.95
C ILE A 52 22.77 -2.85 1.62
N TYR A 53 21.76 -3.38 2.28
CA TYR A 53 21.83 -4.67 2.96
C TYR A 53 21.13 -5.74 2.11
N LEU A 54 21.63 -6.99 2.16
CA LEU A 54 21.02 -8.14 1.50
C LEU A 54 20.75 -9.25 2.52
N LEU A 55 19.47 -9.52 2.79
CA LEU A 55 19.05 -10.67 3.60
C LEU A 55 19.21 -11.94 2.78
N ASN A 56 20.17 -12.77 3.16
CA ASN A 56 20.50 -14.03 2.49
C ASN A 56 20.03 -15.22 3.33
N GLY A 57 18.72 -15.45 3.34
CA GLY A 57 18.00 -16.40 4.17
C GLY A 57 17.33 -15.75 5.39
N PHE A 58 16.85 -16.54 6.33
CA PHE A 58 16.12 -16.06 7.51
C PHE A 58 17.08 -15.43 8.51
N VAL A 59 16.86 -14.14 8.80
CA VAL A 59 17.61 -13.34 9.78
C VAL A 59 16.72 -13.08 10.98
N TYR A 60 17.10 -13.61 12.13
CA TYR A 60 16.38 -13.47 13.38
C TYR A 60 17.00 -12.37 14.24
N VAL A 61 16.18 -11.53 14.87
CA VAL A 61 16.59 -10.67 15.98
C VAL A 61 16.05 -11.31 17.25
N ASP A 62 16.90 -11.66 18.19
CA ASP A 62 16.55 -12.50 19.37
C ASP A 62 17.30 -12.04 20.63
N ASN A 63 17.10 -12.74 21.74
CA ASN A 63 17.80 -12.51 23.02
C ASN A 63 17.67 -11.09 23.57
N GLY A 64 16.54 -10.42 23.32
CA GLY A 64 16.30 -9.05 23.76
C GLY A 64 17.07 -7.99 22.97
N ALA A 65 17.73 -8.36 21.87
CA ALA A 65 18.45 -7.42 21.03
C ALA A 65 17.51 -6.44 20.32
N THR A 66 18.01 -5.25 20.04
CA THR A 66 17.35 -4.25 19.20
C THR A 66 18.11 -4.09 17.90
N LEU A 67 17.43 -4.32 16.77
CA LEU A 67 17.90 -3.90 15.46
C LEU A 67 17.39 -2.50 15.17
N THR A 68 18.30 -1.55 15.03
CA THR A 68 17.98 -0.18 14.62
C THR A 68 18.32 0.02 13.14
N ILE A 69 17.39 0.55 12.37
CA ILE A 69 17.57 0.85 10.95
C ILE A 69 17.41 2.36 10.75
N GLU A 70 18.45 3.01 10.23
CA GLU A 70 18.43 4.44 9.96
C GLU A 70 17.44 4.81 8.84
N ALA A 71 16.88 6.01 8.92
CA ALA A 71 16.02 6.56 7.88
C ALA A 71 16.73 6.58 6.53
N GLY A 72 16.04 6.13 5.47
CA GLY A 72 16.56 6.05 4.10
C GLY A 72 17.44 4.83 3.80
N THR A 73 17.50 3.85 4.70
CA THR A 73 18.20 2.58 4.46
C THR A 73 17.44 1.71 3.47
N ILE A 74 18.18 1.05 2.57
CA ILE A 74 17.66 0.07 1.61
C ILE A 74 18.09 -1.33 2.05
N ILE A 75 17.13 -2.22 2.21
CA ILE A 75 17.30 -3.63 2.55
C ILE A 75 16.68 -4.46 1.42
N LYS A 76 17.43 -5.41 0.87
CA LYS A 76 16.99 -6.30 -0.17
C LYS A 76 16.84 -7.72 0.36
N GLY A 77 15.83 -8.44 -0.09
CA GLY A 77 15.67 -9.87 0.18
C GLY A 77 16.17 -10.71 -0.99
N ASP A 78 16.91 -11.79 -0.70
CA ASP A 78 17.40 -12.73 -1.69
C ASP A 78 16.31 -13.72 -2.08
N LEU A 79 16.08 -13.90 -3.39
CA LEU A 79 15.06 -14.80 -3.91
C LEU A 79 15.44 -16.28 -3.68
N ALA A 80 16.70 -16.65 -3.96
CA ALA A 80 17.12 -18.05 -3.95
C ALA A 80 17.08 -18.65 -2.55
N ASN A 81 17.43 -17.84 -1.53
CA ASN A 81 17.47 -18.25 -0.13
C ASN A 81 16.28 -17.71 0.69
N LYS A 82 15.25 -17.16 0.01
CA LYS A 82 14.02 -16.68 0.63
C LYS A 82 14.30 -15.75 1.83
N GLY A 83 15.13 -14.71 1.60
CA GLY A 83 15.53 -13.77 2.65
C GLY A 83 14.31 -13.23 3.42
N ALA A 84 14.35 -13.22 4.77
CA ALA A 84 13.30 -12.65 5.62
C ALA A 84 13.91 -12.05 6.88
N LEU A 85 13.23 -11.06 7.47
CA LEU A 85 13.60 -10.48 8.75
C LEU A 85 12.57 -10.85 9.81
N ILE A 86 12.99 -11.56 10.86
CA ILE A 86 12.14 -12.08 11.91
C ILE A 86 12.54 -11.48 13.26
N ILE A 87 11.62 -10.78 13.91
CA ILE A 87 11.80 -10.24 15.24
C ILE A 87 11.12 -11.17 16.24
N LYS A 88 11.91 -11.84 17.08
CA LYS A 88 11.41 -12.82 18.04
C LYS A 88 10.88 -12.16 19.31
N PRO A 89 10.07 -12.86 20.12
CA PRO A 89 9.54 -12.33 21.38
C PRO A 89 10.63 -11.74 22.29
N GLY A 90 10.40 -10.51 22.74
CA GLY A 90 11.35 -9.75 23.58
C GLY A 90 12.44 -8.99 22.84
N ALA A 91 12.69 -9.29 21.57
CA ALA A 91 13.55 -8.48 20.70
C ALA A 91 12.78 -7.30 20.07
N LYS A 92 13.48 -6.35 19.46
CA LYS A 92 12.88 -5.14 18.88
C LYS A 92 13.43 -4.79 17.53
N LEU A 93 12.56 -4.23 16.67
CA LEU A 93 12.91 -3.55 15.44
C LEU A 93 12.61 -2.06 15.57
N ASN A 94 13.63 -1.22 15.54
CA ASN A 94 13.48 0.23 15.45
C ASN A 94 13.78 0.69 14.03
N ALA A 95 12.78 0.62 13.16
CA ALA A 95 12.83 1.06 11.77
C ALA A 95 12.05 2.38 11.66
N VAL A 96 12.71 3.50 11.95
CA VAL A 96 12.10 4.82 11.99
C VAL A 96 12.60 5.63 10.80
N GLY A 97 11.84 5.58 9.70
CA GLY A 97 12.03 6.42 8.53
C GLY A 97 11.42 7.82 8.72
N THR A 98 11.36 8.58 7.64
CA THR A 98 10.65 9.86 7.55
C THR A 98 9.91 9.97 6.22
N ALA A 99 9.04 10.94 6.08
CA ALA A 99 8.34 11.18 4.81
C ALA A 99 9.30 11.46 3.63
N THR A 100 10.48 11.98 3.89
CA THR A 100 11.50 12.26 2.85
C THR A 100 12.58 11.20 2.75
N GLN A 101 12.70 10.35 3.76
CA GLN A 101 13.69 9.27 3.86
C GLN A 101 13.03 8.00 4.42
N PRO A 102 12.05 7.39 3.69
CA PRO A 102 11.47 6.12 4.12
C PRO A 102 12.53 5.03 4.12
N ILE A 103 12.35 4.03 4.99
CA ILE A 103 13.13 2.79 4.94
C ILE A 103 12.48 1.87 3.92
N VAL A 104 13.28 1.19 3.10
CA VAL A 104 12.77 0.32 2.03
C VAL A 104 13.30 -1.09 2.19
N PHE A 105 12.40 -2.03 2.37
CA PHE A 105 12.63 -3.45 2.17
C PHE A 105 12.09 -3.84 0.80
N THR A 106 12.90 -4.48 -0.06
CA THR A 106 12.50 -4.78 -1.44
C THR A 106 13.18 -6.04 -1.97
N SER A 107 12.78 -6.48 -3.14
CA SER A 107 13.41 -7.60 -3.85
C SER A 107 14.84 -7.27 -4.31
N ASN A 108 15.75 -8.23 -4.25
CA ASN A 108 17.08 -8.12 -4.85
C ASN A 108 17.07 -8.29 -6.39
N GLN A 109 15.94 -8.61 -6.98
CA GLN A 109 15.82 -8.70 -8.44
C GLN A 109 15.99 -7.32 -9.10
N PRO A 110 16.51 -7.28 -10.34
CA PRO A 110 16.62 -6.03 -11.08
C PRO A 110 15.27 -5.32 -11.23
N ALA A 111 15.31 -4.00 -11.35
CA ALA A 111 14.13 -3.22 -11.71
C ALA A 111 13.53 -3.74 -13.04
N GLY A 112 12.22 -3.93 -13.07
CA GLY A 112 11.50 -4.55 -14.18
C GLY A 112 11.36 -6.08 -14.09
N SER A 113 12.12 -6.76 -13.23
CA SER A 113 12.09 -8.23 -13.08
C SER A 113 11.59 -8.69 -11.70
N ARG A 114 11.17 -7.78 -10.85
CA ARG A 114 10.63 -8.10 -9.52
C ARG A 114 9.26 -8.73 -9.61
N ALA A 115 8.98 -9.68 -8.73
CA ALA A 115 7.71 -10.39 -8.67
C ALA A 115 7.25 -10.56 -7.21
N PRO A 116 5.94 -10.71 -6.97
CA PRO A 116 5.40 -11.10 -5.67
C PRO A 116 6.09 -12.36 -5.14
N GLY A 117 6.43 -12.36 -3.86
CA GLY A 117 7.07 -13.49 -3.23
C GLY A 117 8.56 -13.64 -3.56
N ASP A 118 9.23 -12.63 -4.08
CA ASP A 118 10.68 -12.67 -4.33
C ASP A 118 11.49 -12.87 -3.04
N TRP A 119 10.92 -12.56 -1.88
CA TRP A 119 11.54 -12.75 -0.57
C TRP A 119 10.49 -12.92 0.53
N GLY A 120 10.90 -13.27 1.76
CA GLY A 120 9.98 -13.66 2.82
C GLY A 120 9.12 -12.54 3.40
N GLY A 121 9.62 -11.31 3.49
CA GLY A 121 8.90 -10.23 4.19
C GLY A 121 9.46 -9.92 5.58
N VAL A 122 8.70 -9.15 6.36
CA VAL A 122 9.02 -8.75 7.73
C VAL A 122 8.03 -9.38 8.69
N ILE A 123 8.54 -10.07 9.72
CA ILE A 123 7.73 -10.81 10.68
C ILE A 123 8.04 -10.30 12.09
N LEU A 124 7.01 -9.84 12.80
CA LEU A 124 7.07 -9.47 14.20
C LEU A 124 6.38 -10.55 15.05
N VAL A 125 7.07 -11.06 16.05
CA VAL A 125 6.52 -12.04 16.97
C VAL A 125 6.61 -11.47 18.38
N GLY A 126 5.46 -11.38 19.07
CA GLY A 126 5.35 -10.84 20.41
C GLY A 126 4.70 -11.83 21.38
N ASN A 127 4.46 -11.34 22.60
CA ASN A 127 3.87 -12.09 23.71
C ASN A 127 2.46 -11.60 24.09
N ALA A 128 1.78 -10.86 23.22
CA ALA A 128 0.42 -10.42 23.49
C ALA A 128 -0.59 -11.56 23.34
N PRO A 129 -1.77 -11.45 23.99
CA PRO A 129 -2.78 -12.50 23.96
C PRO A 129 -3.24 -12.90 22.56
N THR A 130 -3.44 -14.19 22.39
CA THR A 130 -4.11 -14.80 21.24
C THR A 130 -5.15 -15.78 21.74
N ASN A 131 -6.03 -16.28 20.88
CA ASN A 131 -6.95 -17.37 21.27
C ASN A 131 -6.36 -18.79 21.11
N ARG A 132 -5.04 -18.87 20.88
CA ARG A 132 -4.32 -20.16 20.82
C ARG A 132 -4.01 -20.66 22.22
N THR A 133 -4.50 -21.83 22.55
CA THR A 133 -4.31 -22.46 23.89
C THR A 133 -2.91 -23.06 24.08
N ALA A 134 -2.18 -23.27 23.00
CA ALA A 134 -0.80 -23.74 22.99
C ALA A 134 0.06 -22.84 22.10
N ALA A 135 1.37 -22.80 22.37
CA ALA A 135 2.32 -22.13 21.51
C ALA A 135 2.23 -22.70 20.08
N THR A 136 2.08 -21.83 19.11
CA THR A 136 1.87 -22.16 17.70
C THR A 136 3.08 -21.69 16.90
N ASN A 137 3.54 -22.48 15.95
CA ASN A 137 4.60 -22.04 15.03
C ASN A 137 4.09 -20.90 14.15
N VAL A 138 4.96 -19.93 13.92
CA VAL A 138 4.75 -18.94 12.86
C VAL A 138 4.80 -19.67 11.50
N GLU A 139 3.96 -19.28 10.59
CA GLU A 139 3.89 -19.85 9.24
C GLU A 139 5.17 -19.63 8.42
N GLY A 140 5.25 -20.21 7.23
CA GLY A 140 6.38 -20.03 6.32
C GLY A 140 7.68 -20.67 6.79
N GLY A 141 7.64 -21.70 7.67
CA GLY A 141 8.83 -22.38 8.14
C GLY A 141 9.71 -21.56 9.09
N VAL A 142 9.15 -20.51 9.67
CA VAL A 142 9.84 -19.60 10.61
C VAL A 142 10.08 -20.27 11.95
N ALA A 143 11.34 -20.27 12.45
CA ALA A 143 11.71 -20.87 13.72
C ALA A 143 11.37 -19.94 14.91
N ALA A 144 10.08 -19.62 15.06
CA ALA A 144 9.52 -18.86 16.17
C ALA A 144 8.11 -19.34 16.48
N THR A 145 7.65 -19.13 17.70
CA THR A 145 6.31 -19.48 18.16
C THR A 145 5.63 -18.29 18.83
N TYR A 146 4.31 -18.25 18.78
CA TYR A 146 3.46 -17.25 19.43
C TYR A 146 2.25 -17.92 20.11
N GLY A 147 1.51 -17.18 20.90
CA GLY A 147 0.34 -17.70 21.61
C GLY A 147 0.68 -18.64 22.78
N GLY A 148 -0.33 -19.37 23.23
CA GLY A 148 -0.24 -20.21 24.41
C GLY A 148 -0.31 -19.45 25.74
N PRO A 149 -0.23 -20.14 26.89
CA PRO A 149 -0.45 -19.55 28.21
C PRO A 149 0.54 -18.44 28.60
N SER A 150 1.74 -18.43 28.02
CA SER A 150 2.76 -17.40 28.26
C SER A 150 2.52 -16.11 27.47
N ALA A 151 1.71 -16.13 26.43
CA ALA A 151 1.35 -14.97 25.65
C ALA A 151 0.21 -14.19 26.34
N ASN A 152 0.56 -13.46 27.39
CA ASN A 152 -0.39 -12.73 28.24
C ASN A 152 0.01 -11.28 28.49
N GLN A 153 0.86 -10.71 27.63
CA GLN A 153 1.38 -9.34 27.75
C GLN A 153 0.71 -8.41 26.72
N PRO A 154 -0.49 -7.89 26.98
CA PRO A 154 -1.20 -7.08 25.98
C PRO A 154 -0.45 -5.82 25.56
N ASN A 155 0.49 -5.32 26.36
CA ASN A 155 1.36 -4.19 26.06
C ASN A 155 2.77 -4.61 25.62
N ASP A 156 2.94 -5.84 25.14
CA ASP A 156 4.20 -6.28 24.54
C ASP A 156 4.69 -5.29 23.48
N ASN A 157 6.01 -5.16 23.34
CA ASN A 157 6.62 -4.14 22.50
C ASN A 157 7.72 -4.74 21.60
N SER A 158 7.39 -4.97 20.35
CA SER A 158 8.30 -5.45 19.31
C SER A 158 9.08 -4.31 18.60
N GLY A 159 8.92 -3.05 19.03
CA GLY A 159 9.65 -1.89 18.52
C GLY A 159 8.79 -0.85 17.80
N ILE A 160 9.39 -0.19 16.82
CA ILE A 160 8.77 0.91 16.07
C ILE A 160 9.01 0.68 14.57
N LEU A 161 7.95 0.59 13.80
CA LEU A 161 7.98 0.66 12.34
C LEU A 161 7.24 1.93 11.91
N GLN A 162 7.97 2.88 11.33
CA GLN A 162 7.38 4.14 10.88
C GLN A 162 8.03 4.60 9.57
N TYR A 163 7.22 5.01 8.59
CA TYR A 163 7.64 5.33 7.23
C TYR A 163 8.50 4.21 6.61
N VAL A 164 7.93 3.02 6.53
CA VAL A 164 8.57 1.82 5.98
C VAL A 164 7.81 1.33 4.75
N ARG A 165 8.54 0.98 3.70
CA ARG A 165 8.01 0.26 2.53
C ARG A 165 8.51 -1.17 2.53
N ILE A 166 7.61 -2.13 2.30
CA ILE A 166 7.89 -3.56 2.15
C ILE A 166 7.36 -3.96 0.77
N GLU A 167 8.26 -4.26 -0.15
CA GLU A 167 7.93 -4.46 -1.56
C GLU A 167 8.30 -5.86 -2.00
N PHE A 168 7.37 -6.60 -2.66
CA PHE A 168 7.56 -7.94 -3.22
C PHE A 168 7.87 -9.05 -2.20
N GLY A 169 7.52 -8.85 -0.93
CA GLY A 169 7.55 -9.88 0.11
C GLY A 169 6.39 -10.88 -0.02
N GLY A 170 6.30 -11.83 0.89
CA GLY A 170 5.18 -12.77 0.95
C GLY A 170 5.45 -14.07 0.21
N VAL A 171 6.57 -14.74 0.51
CA VAL A 171 6.95 -15.96 -0.20
C VAL A 171 6.13 -17.16 0.28
N ALA A 172 5.56 -17.91 -0.65
CA ALA A 172 5.05 -19.25 -0.39
C ALA A 172 6.22 -20.19 -0.01
N PHE A 173 6.26 -20.61 1.25
CA PHE A 173 7.28 -21.53 1.73
C PHE A 173 6.86 -22.98 1.49
N GLN A 174 5.58 -23.29 1.75
CA GLN A 174 4.87 -24.53 1.44
C GLN A 174 3.43 -24.17 1.06
N THR A 175 2.71 -25.11 0.47
CA THR A 175 1.28 -24.92 0.20
C THR A 175 0.51 -24.68 1.51
N ASN A 176 -0.26 -23.62 1.59
CA ASN A 176 -0.98 -23.13 2.76
C ASN A 176 -0.04 -22.85 3.96
N SER A 177 1.13 -22.30 3.70
CA SER A 177 2.07 -21.84 4.72
C SER A 177 2.96 -20.76 4.11
N GLU A 178 2.37 -19.65 3.86
CA GLU A 178 2.92 -18.46 3.23
C GLU A 178 3.46 -17.52 4.29
N ILE A 179 4.38 -16.65 3.92
CA ILE A 179 4.78 -15.47 4.71
C ILE A 179 4.14 -14.25 4.03
N ASN A 180 3.59 -13.34 4.79
CA ASN A 180 2.96 -12.13 4.29
C ASN A 180 3.96 -10.98 4.07
N GLY A 181 3.51 -9.88 3.51
CA GLY A 181 4.33 -8.69 3.41
C GLY A 181 4.79 -8.21 4.79
N LEU A 182 3.85 -7.95 5.69
CA LEU A 182 4.08 -7.70 7.12
C LEU A 182 3.22 -8.64 7.95
N THR A 183 3.87 -9.62 8.57
CA THR A 183 3.22 -10.59 9.48
C THR A 183 3.40 -10.17 10.93
N MET A 184 2.33 -10.19 11.73
CA MET A 184 2.31 -9.79 13.14
C MET A 184 1.68 -10.87 14.01
N CYS A 185 2.48 -11.71 14.67
CA CYS A 185 2.05 -12.81 15.50
C CYS A 185 2.09 -12.42 16.99
N GLY A 186 0.94 -12.27 17.64
CA GLY A 186 0.87 -11.92 19.06
C GLY A 186 1.57 -10.60 19.41
N VAL A 187 1.57 -9.63 18.51
CA VAL A 187 2.23 -8.33 18.72
C VAL A 187 1.36 -7.46 19.62
N GLY A 188 1.98 -6.84 20.63
CA GLY A 188 1.27 -6.09 21.66
C GLY A 188 1.12 -4.60 21.38
N ALA A 189 0.22 -3.97 22.15
CA ALA A 189 -0.14 -2.56 22.03
C ALA A 189 1.03 -1.58 22.32
N GLY A 190 2.14 -2.03 22.90
CA GLY A 190 3.34 -1.22 23.08
C GLY A 190 4.15 -1.00 21.80
N THR A 191 3.85 -1.74 20.73
CA THR A 191 4.50 -1.62 19.43
C THR A 191 3.90 -0.48 18.61
N THR A 192 4.73 0.27 17.88
CA THR A 192 4.27 1.32 16.96
C THR A 192 4.29 0.81 15.52
N ILE A 193 3.13 0.84 14.86
CA ILE A 193 2.96 0.58 13.41
C ILE A 193 2.31 1.82 12.80
N ASP A 194 3.07 2.56 12.00
CA ASP A 194 2.63 3.87 11.53
C ASP A 194 3.28 4.20 10.19
N HIS A 195 2.48 4.62 9.17
CA HIS A 195 2.96 4.89 7.82
C HIS A 195 3.74 3.71 7.20
N ILE A 196 3.06 2.59 7.01
CA ILE A 196 3.63 1.39 6.38
C ILE A 196 2.97 1.16 5.03
N GLN A 197 3.79 0.93 4.00
CA GLN A 197 3.32 0.49 2.68
C GLN A 197 3.82 -0.93 2.43
N VAL A 198 2.90 -1.82 2.05
CA VAL A 198 3.21 -3.13 1.47
C VAL A 198 2.80 -3.12 0.00
N SER A 199 3.68 -3.55 -0.89
CA SER A 199 3.45 -3.51 -2.34
C SER A 199 3.84 -4.82 -3.01
N GLY A 200 2.95 -5.34 -3.85
CA GLY A 200 3.22 -6.54 -4.63
C GLY A 200 3.49 -7.76 -3.75
N GLY A 201 2.74 -7.93 -2.66
CA GLY A 201 2.82 -9.12 -1.80
C GLY A 201 2.47 -10.39 -2.58
N GLY A 202 3.19 -11.48 -2.30
CA GLY A 202 2.91 -12.81 -2.87
C GLY A 202 1.78 -13.52 -2.14
N ASP A 203 1.37 -12.98 -1.02
CA ASP A 203 0.26 -13.35 -0.17
C ASP A 203 -0.40 -12.07 0.35
N ASP A 204 -0.81 -12.02 1.64
CA ASP A 204 -1.41 -10.83 2.21
C ASP A 204 -0.43 -9.66 2.31
N SER A 205 -1.00 -8.44 2.28
CA SER A 205 -0.20 -7.26 2.60
C SER A 205 0.09 -7.18 4.09
N PHE A 206 -0.95 -7.23 4.91
CA PHE A 206 -0.88 -7.15 6.36
C PHE A 206 -1.68 -8.28 6.98
N GLU A 207 -1.04 -9.09 7.82
CA GLU A 207 -1.75 -10.13 8.55
C GLU A 207 -1.43 -10.12 10.05
N TRP A 208 -2.48 -10.22 10.87
CA TRP A 208 -2.42 -10.22 12.32
C TRP A 208 -2.90 -11.56 12.90
N PHE A 209 -2.00 -12.34 13.41
CA PHE A 209 -2.29 -13.58 14.15
C PHE A 209 -2.41 -13.30 15.65
N GLY A 210 -3.57 -12.82 16.09
CA GLY A 210 -3.78 -12.40 17.47
C GLY A 210 -3.05 -11.12 17.83
N GLY A 211 -3.01 -10.82 19.13
CA GLY A 211 -2.36 -9.63 19.65
C GLY A 211 -3.28 -8.41 19.75
N THR A 212 -2.67 -7.28 20.10
CA THR A 212 -3.37 -6.05 20.49
C THR A 212 -2.78 -4.79 19.87
N VAL A 213 -1.81 -4.91 18.97
CA VAL A 213 -1.13 -3.78 18.35
C VAL A 213 -2.11 -2.92 17.56
N ASN A 214 -1.91 -1.59 17.61
CA ASN A 214 -2.70 -0.64 16.83
C ASN A 214 -1.86 -0.11 15.66
N ALA A 215 -2.52 0.31 14.58
CA ALA A 215 -1.85 0.84 13.41
C ALA A 215 -2.58 2.05 12.81
N LYS A 216 -1.81 2.95 12.20
CA LYS A 216 -2.35 4.05 11.38
C LYS A 216 -1.55 4.22 10.09
N TYR A 217 -2.24 4.76 9.05
CA TYR A 217 -1.63 5.14 7.77
C TYR A 217 -0.99 3.95 7.04
N LEU A 218 -1.80 2.94 6.75
CA LEU A 218 -1.38 1.74 6.03
C LEU A 218 -1.72 1.83 4.54
N VAL A 219 -0.81 1.36 3.70
CA VAL A 219 -1.04 1.26 2.24
C VAL A 219 -0.78 -0.17 1.80
N SER A 220 -1.81 -0.83 1.26
CA SER A 220 -1.72 -2.10 0.52
C SER A 220 -1.79 -1.82 -0.98
N LEU A 221 -0.79 -2.23 -1.74
CA LEU A 221 -0.72 -2.03 -3.17
C LEU A 221 -0.50 -3.35 -3.90
N GLY A 222 -1.57 -3.92 -4.45
CA GLY A 222 -1.48 -5.10 -5.32
C GLY A 222 -1.02 -6.36 -4.61
N ALA A 223 -1.56 -6.69 -3.43
CA ALA A 223 -1.42 -7.99 -2.79
C ALA A 223 -1.93 -9.12 -3.69
N THR A 224 -1.46 -10.33 -3.48
CA THR A 224 -1.97 -11.50 -4.21
C THR A 224 -3.21 -12.04 -3.52
N ASP A 225 -3.19 -12.21 -2.20
CA ASP A 225 -4.37 -12.60 -1.42
C ASP A 225 -5.02 -11.37 -0.76
N ASP A 226 -5.15 -11.25 0.53
CA ASP A 226 -5.92 -10.20 1.16
C ASP A 226 -5.12 -8.90 1.39
N ASP A 227 -5.83 -7.78 1.53
CA ASP A 227 -5.17 -6.52 1.85
C ASP A 227 -4.91 -6.39 3.36
N PHE A 228 -5.90 -6.79 4.18
CA PHE A 228 -5.87 -6.74 5.64
C PHE A 228 -6.53 -7.99 6.22
N ASP A 229 -5.74 -8.97 6.68
CA ASP A 229 -6.26 -10.18 7.31
C ASP A 229 -6.04 -10.20 8.83
N THR A 230 -7.02 -10.70 9.56
CA THR A 230 -7.02 -10.79 11.03
C THR A 230 -7.49 -12.15 11.50
N ASP A 231 -6.71 -12.81 12.35
CA ASP A 231 -7.00 -14.12 12.88
C ASP A 231 -6.62 -14.25 14.36
N PHE A 232 -6.93 -15.38 14.94
CA PHE A 232 -6.49 -15.89 16.24
C PHE A 232 -6.62 -14.92 17.42
N GLY A 233 -7.70 -14.10 17.42
CA GLY A 233 -8.03 -13.23 18.55
C GLY A 233 -7.38 -11.85 18.47
N TYR A 234 -6.99 -11.38 17.31
CA TYR A 234 -6.52 -10.01 17.16
C TYR A 234 -7.61 -8.99 17.55
N SER A 235 -7.25 -8.01 18.36
CA SER A 235 -8.18 -7.04 18.94
C SER A 235 -7.68 -5.59 18.89
N GLY A 236 -6.77 -5.29 18.00
CA GLY A 236 -6.22 -3.95 17.80
C GLY A 236 -7.15 -2.99 17.04
N ARG A 237 -6.71 -1.75 16.93
CA ARG A 237 -7.39 -0.66 16.24
C ARG A 237 -6.57 -0.19 15.04
N VAL A 238 -7.20 -0.04 13.88
CA VAL A 238 -6.54 0.39 12.65
C VAL A 238 -7.30 1.56 12.05
N GLN A 239 -6.60 2.65 11.74
CA GLN A 239 -7.21 3.83 11.12
C GLN A 239 -6.36 4.35 9.96
N PHE A 240 -7.03 4.89 8.92
CA PHE A 240 -6.41 5.44 7.73
C PHE A 240 -5.61 4.40 6.93
N GLY A 241 -6.29 3.39 6.42
CA GLY A 241 -5.72 2.41 5.51
C GLY A 241 -6.23 2.60 4.08
N PHE A 242 -5.34 2.47 3.13
CA PHE A 242 -5.64 2.53 1.70
C PHE A 242 -5.23 1.24 1.02
N SER A 243 -6.14 0.65 0.24
CA SER A 243 -5.85 -0.49 -0.62
C SER A 243 -6.20 -0.17 -2.07
N LEU A 244 -5.26 -0.48 -2.97
CA LEU A 244 -5.46 -0.48 -4.41
C LEU A 244 -4.95 -1.80 -4.99
N ARG A 245 -5.86 -2.58 -5.58
CA ARG A 245 -5.57 -3.92 -6.11
C ARG A 245 -5.10 -3.88 -7.56
N ASP A 246 -4.18 -4.78 -7.89
CA ASP A 246 -3.91 -5.15 -9.28
C ASP A 246 -5.09 -5.98 -9.82
N PRO A 247 -5.82 -5.50 -10.85
CA PRO A 247 -6.99 -6.22 -11.37
C PRO A 247 -6.65 -7.58 -12.00
N ASN A 248 -5.38 -7.83 -12.28
CA ASN A 248 -4.91 -9.05 -12.93
C ASN A 248 -4.26 -10.03 -11.94
N ARG A 249 -4.22 -9.69 -10.64
CA ARG A 249 -3.55 -10.49 -9.62
C ARG A 249 -4.48 -10.81 -8.47
N ALA A 250 -4.71 -12.09 -8.26
CA ALA A 250 -5.42 -12.63 -7.10
C ALA A 250 -4.92 -14.03 -6.82
N ASP A 251 -5.14 -14.54 -5.61
CA ASP A 251 -4.96 -15.94 -5.34
C ASP A 251 -5.90 -16.79 -6.21
N THR A 252 -5.36 -17.82 -6.81
CA THR A 252 -6.07 -18.75 -7.71
C THR A 252 -6.29 -20.12 -7.08
N GLY A 253 -5.98 -20.26 -5.79
CA GLY A 253 -6.18 -21.50 -5.03
C GLY A 253 -7.66 -21.92 -4.94
N PRO A 254 -7.96 -23.13 -4.47
CA PRO A 254 -9.34 -23.64 -4.37
C PRO A 254 -10.23 -22.81 -3.44
N SER A 255 -9.63 -22.05 -2.51
CA SER A 255 -10.30 -21.10 -1.60
C SER A 255 -10.12 -19.64 -2.02
N GLY A 256 -9.45 -19.39 -3.15
CA GLY A 256 -8.98 -18.07 -3.57
C GLY A 256 -10.08 -17.05 -3.75
N GLU A 257 -10.37 -16.36 -2.70
CA GLU A 257 -11.19 -15.15 -2.67
C GLU A 257 -10.30 -14.03 -2.11
N SER A 258 -9.50 -13.41 -2.94
CA SER A 258 -8.70 -12.25 -2.50
C SER A 258 -9.62 -11.10 -2.08
N ASN A 259 -9.59 -10.70 -0.82
CA ASN A 259 -10.51 -9.72 -0.25
C ASN A 259 -9.82 -8.39 0.08
N GLY A 260 -10.59 -7.39 0.47
CA GLY A 260 -10.07 -6.16 1.05
C GLY A 260 -9.77 -6.34 2.53
N PHE A 261 -10.72 -6.94 3.24
CA PHE A 261 -10.56 -7.46 4.58
C PHE A 261 -10.94 -8.93 4.59
N GLU A 262 -10.13 -9.75 5.23
CA GLU A 262 -10.52 -11.05 5.71
C GLU A 262 -10.48 -11.05 7.24
N SER A 263 -11.33 -11.85 7.90
CA SER A 263 -11.29 -11.97 9.34
C SER A 263 -11.84 -13.30 9.83
N ASP A 264 -11.01 -14.07 10.48
CA ASP A 264 -11.34 -15.33 11.11
C ASP A 264 -11.17 -15.27 12.64
N ASN A 265 -11.98 -16.05 13.40
CA ASN A 265 -11.64 -16.26 14.80
C ASN A 265 -10.54 -17.33 14.93
N ASP A 266 -10.64 -18.36 14.13
CA ASP A 266 -9.65 -19.42 13.89
C ASP A 266 -10.08 -20.24 12.67
N GLY A 267 -9.19 -21.09 12.14
CA GLY A 267 -9.41 -21.86 10.91
C GLY A 267 -10.70 -22.71 10.88
N THR A 268 -11.38 -22.92 12.00
CA THR A 268 -12.62 -23.71 12.12
C THR A 268 -13.80 -22.94 12.71
N GLY A 269 -13.62 -21.70 13.16
CA GLY A 269 -14.65 -20.84 13.71
C GLY A 269 -15.12 -21.29 15.08
N THR A 270 -14.21 -21.69 15.95
CA THR A 270 -14.54 -22.07 17.34
C THR A 270 -14.95 -20.85 18.18
N ALA A 271 -15.39 -21.09 19.42
CA ALA A 271 -15.64 -20.04 20.42
C ALA A 271 -14.39 -19.72 21.25
N ALA A 272 -13.19 -19.99 20.72
CA ALA A 272 -11.93 -19.65 21.39
C ALA A 272 -11.84 -18.13 21.66
N THR A 273 -11.32 -17.77 22.81
CA THR A 273 -11.20 -16.38 23.26
C THR A 273 -9.76 -15.99 23.56
N PRO A 274 -9.41 -14.68 23.36
CA PRO A 274 -10.26 -13.59 22.91
C PRO A 274 -10.78 -13.83 21.48
N LEU A 275 -12.01 -13.38 21.18
CA LEU A 275 -12.48 -13.38 19.79
C LEU A 275 -11.66 -12.40 18.96
N THR A 276 -11.42 -12.74 17.70
CA THR A 276 -10.94 -11.76 16.72
C THR A 276 -11.95 -10.63 16.62
N SER A 277 -11.57 -9.44 17.07
CA SER A 277 -12.47 -8.31 17.27
C SER A 277 -11.81 -6.97 16.88
N ALA A 278 -10.98 -7.00 15.87
CA ALA A 278 -10.34 -5.82 15.30
C ALA A 278 -11.36 -4.72 14.98
N VAL A 279 -10.93 -3.46 15.15
CA VAL A 279 -11.74 -2.29 14.81
C VAL A 279 -11.04 -1.46 13.75
N PHE A 280 -11.60 -1.45 12.55
CA PHE A 280 -11.10 -0.63 11.43
C PHE A 280 -11.98 0.61 11.27
N SER A 281 -11.35 1.77 11.04
CA SER A 281 -12.06 3.01 10.71
C SER A 281 -11.32 3.80 9.65
N ASN A 282 -12.06 4.53 8.80
CA ASN A 282 -11.47 5.40 7.77
C ASN A 282 -10.50 4.65 6.83
N MET A 283 -10.97 3.54 6.29
CA MET A 283 -10.25 2.79 5.26
C MET A 283 -10.81 3.12 3.87
N THR A 284 -10.00 2.94 2.83
CA THR A 284 -10.45 3.02 1.42
C THR A 284 -9.95 1.80 0.67
N ILE A 285 -10.86 0.96 0.21
CA ILE A 285 -10.59 -0.34 -0.42
C ILE A 285 -11.06 -0.28 -1.88
N LEU A 286 -10.13 -0.33 -2.83
CA LEU A 286 -10.41 -0.14 -4.24
C LEU A 286 -9.94 -1.33 -5.09
N LEU A 287 -10.86 -1.83 -5.92
CA LEU A 287 -10.56 -2.68 -7.07
C LEU A 287 -10.86 -1.89 -8.34
N PRO A 288 -9.86 -1.59 -9.21
CA PRO A 288 -10.01 -0.63 -10.33
C PRO A 288 -10.90 -1.09 -11.47
N THR A 289 -11.26 -2.36 -11.53
CA THR A 289 -12.09 -2.91 -12.62
C THR A 289 -13.42 -3.44 -12.11
N THR A 290 -14.36 -3.62 -13.02
CA THR A 290 -15.58 -4.37 -12.74
C THR A 290 -15.29 -5.86 -12.93
N PRO A 291 -15.32 -6.70 -11.88
CA PRO A 291 -15.14 -8.13 -12.04
C PRO A 291 -16.22 -8.75 -12.90
N THR A 292 -15.85 -9.71 -13.72
CA THR A 292 -16.77 -10.55 -14.49
C THR A 292 -16.63 -11.99 -14.03
N PRO A 293 -17.56 -12.91 -14.38
CA PRO A 293 -17.41 -14.32 -14.00
C PRO A 293 -16.11 -14.99 -14.45
N ALA A 294 -15.38 -14.39 -15.40
CA ALA A 294 -14.12 -14.90 -15.90
C ALA A 294 -12.89 -14.27 -15.22
N THR A 295 -13.07 -13.35 -14.26
CA THR A 295 -11.97 -12.68 -13.57
C THR A 295 -11.69 -13.32 -12.21
N PRO A 296 -10.44 -13.22 -11.68
CA PRO A 296 -10.07 -13.75 -10.37
C PRO A 296 -10.94 -13.22 -9.22
N PHE A 297 -11.50 -12.01 -9.37
CA PHE A 297 -12.30 -11.35 -8.33
C PHE A 297 -13.82 -11.57 -8.46
N SER A 298 -14.26 -12.54 -9.24
CA SER A 298 -15.69 -12.75 -9.52
C SER A 298 -16.52 -13.09 -8.28
N THR A 299 -15.88 -13.61 -7.23
CA THR A 299 -16.51 -14.00 -5.95
C THR A 299 -16.04 -13.18 -4.77
N GLY A 300 -14.99 -12.37 -4.90
CA GLY A 300 -14.34 -11.61 -3.83
C GLY A 300 -15.21 -10.54 -3.18
N SER A 301 -14.93 -10.25 -1.93
CA SER A 301 -15.62 -9.27 -1.09
C SER A 301 -14.72 -8.09 -0.73
N SER A 302 -15.29 -6.91 -0.53
CA SER A 302 -14.53 -5.82 0.08
C SER A 302 -14.24 -6.11 1.55
N ALA A 303 -15.16 -6.81 2.23
CA ALA A 303 -14.97 -7.35 3.57
C ALA A 303 -15.57 -8.75 3.68
N LEU A 304 -14.76 -9.72 4.04
CA LEU A 304 -15.14 -11.10 4.36
C LEU A 304 -14.93 -11.33 5.85
N ILE A 305 -16.00 -11.40 6.63
CA ILE A 305 -15.95 -11.70 8.06
C ILE A 305 -16.54 -13.08 8.24
N ARG A 306 -15.75 -14.03 8.73
CA ARG A 306 -16.13 -15.44 8.75
C ARG A 306 -15.74 -16.15 10.06
N ARG A 307 -16.09 -17.40 10.16
CA ARG A 307 -15.61 -18.33 11.20
C ARG A 307 -15.65 -17.75 12.62
N ASN A 308 -16.81 -17.16 13.00
CA ASN A 308 -17.05 -16.59 14.34
C ASN A 308 -16.24 -15.32 14.69
N SER A 309 -15.61 -14.65 13.71
CA SER A 309 -14.99 -13.35 13.98
C SER A 309 -16.00 -12.30 14.42
N ALA A 310 -15.55 -11.30 15.15
CA ALA A 310 -16.28 -10.13 15.64
C ALA A 310 -15.68 -8.81 15.15
N GLN A 311 -14.93 -8.82 14.06
CA GLN A 311 -14.33 -7.63 13.45
C GLN A 311 -15.39 -6.57 13.11
N SER A 312 -15.08 -5.31 13.38
CA SER A 312 -15.97 -4.18 13.11
C SER A 312 -15.32 -3.16 12.17
N ILE A 313 -16.14 -2.57 11.26
CA ILE A 313 -15.67 -1.65 10.22
C ILE A 313 -16.53 -0.39 10.22
N PHE A 314 -15.88 0.78 10.30
CA PHE A 314 -16.53 2.08 10.40
C PHE A 314 -15.96 3.06 9.36
N ASN A 315 -16.77 4.03 8.95
CA ASN A 315 -16.34 5.22 8.19
C ASN A 315 -15.52 4.89 6.93
N THR A 316 -15.69 3.71 6.35
CA THR A 316 -14.84 3.12 5.31
C THR A 316 -15.50 3.21 3.95
N VAL A 317 -14.70 3.43 2.91
CA VAL A 317 -15.12 3.44 1.50
C VAL A 317 -14.64 2.17 0.82
N MET A 318 -15.56 1.46 0.19
CA MET A 318 -15.29 0.20 -0.51
C MET A 318 -15.87 0.27 -1.92
N ALA A 319 -15.04 0.01 -2.93
CA ALA A 319 -15.48 0.03 -4.31
C ALA A 319 -14.74 -1.00 -5.17
N GLY A 320 -15.41 -1.51 -6.19
CA GLY A 320 -14.81 -2.38 -7.19
C GLY A 320 -15.19 -3.86 -7.06
N ARG A 321 -15.36 -4.43 -5.89
CA ARG A 321 -15.64 -5.87 -5.69
C ARG A 321 -17.12 -6.26 -5.84
N PRO A 322 -17.44 -7.53 -6.15
CA PRO A 322 -18.83 -8.00 -6.32
C PRO A 322 -19.66 -7.84 -5.05
N TYR A 323 -19.05 -8.03 -3.89
CA TYR A 323 -19.72 -7.92 -2.60
C TYR A 323 -19.03 -6.87 -1.73
N GLY A 324 -19.83 -6.00 -1.10
CA GLY A 324 -19.32 -5.04 -0.12
C GLY A 324 -18.98 -5.74 1.19
N LEU A 325 -19.94 -6.50 1.74
CA LEU A 325 -19.78 -7.28 2.96
C LEU A 325 -20.22 -8.73 2.73
N THR A 326 -19.40 -9.68 3.13
CA THR A 326 -19.78 -11.08 3.25
C THR A 326 -19.65 -11.53 4.71
N LEU A 327 -20.70 -12.09 5.28
CA LEU A 327 -20.67 -12.81 6.54
C LEU A 327 -20.72 -14.31 6.25
N ASN A 328 -19.69 -15.04 6.66
CA ASN A 328 -19.62 -16.48 6.45
C ASN A 328 -19.65 -17.21 7.81
N SER A 329 -20.57 -18.15 7.93
CA SER A 329 -20.76 -18.96 9.14
C SER A 329 -20.42 -20.42 8.82
N ALA A 330 -19.14 -20.76 8.85
CA ALA A 330 -18.64 -22.07 8.45
C ALA A 330 -18.76 -23.15 9.56
N SER A 331 -19.18 -22.77 10.77
CA SER A 331 -19.27 -23.67 11.92
C SER A 331 -20.57 -23.51 12.68
N THR A 332 -20.69 -24.19 13.81
CA THR A 332 -21.83 -24.03 14.74
C THR A 332 -21.89 -22.63 15.37
N ASN A 333 -20.77 -21.91 15.43
CA ASN A 333 -20.72 -20.53 15.89
C ASN A 333 -20.96 -19.60 14.68
N LEU A 334 -22.17 -19.11 14.56
CA LEU A 334 -22.58 -18.32 13.43
C LEU A 334 -22.01 -16.89 13.52
N THR A 335 -21.22 -16.47 12.56
CA THR A 335 -20.75 -15.08 12.43
C THR A 335 -21.91 -14.08 12.38
N THR A 336 -23.08 -14.50 11.85
CA THR A 336 -24.31 -13.72 11.86
C THR A 336 -24.88 -13.51 13.27
N ASN A 337 -24.59 -14.38 14.25
CA ASN A 337 -24.94 -14.14 15.66
C ASN A 337 -24.15 -12.95 16.22
N ASN A 338 -22.86 -12.84 15.86
CA ASN A 338 -22.03 -11.74 16.29
C ASN A 338 -22.52 -10.39 15.71
N ALA A 339 -22.99 -10.40 14.47
CA ALA A 339 -23.63 -9.22 13.88
C ALA A 339 -24.97 -8.87 14.56
N GLN A 340 -25.82 -9.86 14.81
CA GLN A 340 -27.12 -9.65 15.45
C GLN A 340 -27.00 -9.19 16.91
N SER A 341 -26.01 -9.68 17.64
CA SER A 341 -25.74 -9.31 19.04
C SER A 341 -24.97 -7.99 19.21
N GLY A 342 -24.53 -7.35 18.11
CA GLY A 342 -23.75 -6.11 18.16
C GLY A 342 -22.25 -6.31 18.42
N LEU A 343 -21.75 -7.56 18.43
CA LEU A 343 -20.31 -7.82 18.48
C LEU A 343 -19.61 -7.37 17.19
N ILE A 344 -20.28 -7.44 16.04
CA ILE A 344 -19.86 -6.83 14.78
C ILE A 344 -20.62 -5.53 14.60
N SER A 345 -19.91 -4.42 14.35
CA SER A 345 -20.48 -3.16 13.89
C SER A 345 -20.04 -2.90 12.44
N PHE A 346 -20.98 -2.44 11.60
CA PHE A 346 -20.71 -2.05 10.21
C PHE A 346 -21.43 -0.73 9.93
N GLN A 347 -20.77 0.42 10.25
CA GLN A 347 -21.46 1.70 10.34
C GLN A 347 -20.74 2.80 9.58
N ASN A 348 -21.53 3.71 9.02
CA ASN A 348 -21.09 4.90 8.29
C ASN A 348 -20.17 4.59 7.08
N ASN A 349 -20.21 3.35 6.57
CA ASN A 349 -19.45 2.92 5.42
C ASN A 349 -20.10 3.37 4.11
N VAL A 350 -19.34 3.35 3.04
CA VAL A 350 -19.84 3.56 1.67
C VAL A 350 -19.44 2.36 0.82
N LEU A 351 -20.45 1.67 0.31
CA LEU A 351 -20.29 0.57 -0.65
C LEU A 351 -20.64 1.09 -2.03
N ALA A 352 -19.65 1.33 -2.87
CA ALA A 352 -19.86 1.90 -4.20
C ALA A 352 -19.69 0.88 -5.32
N THR A 353 -20.55 0.98 -6.32
CA THR A 353 -20.45 0.18 -7.54
C THR A 353 -19.49 0.84 -8.54
N LEU A 354 -18.76 0.03 -9.29
CA LEU A 354 -17.93 0.46 -10.41
C LEU A 354 -18.48 -0.14 -11.70
N GLY A 355 -18.74 0.70 -12.71
CA GLY A 355 -19.34 0.26 -13.98
C GLY A 355 -20.81 -0.18 -13.85
N THR A 356 -21.24 -1.03 -14.77
CA THR A 356 -22.63 -1.52 -14.88
C THR A 356 -22.92 -2.82 -14.11
N TYR A 357 -21.92 -3.33 -13.38
CA TYR A 357 -22.07 -4.58 -12.65
C TYR A 357 -23.08 -4.43 -11.50
N SER A 358 -24.15 -5.22 -11.53
CA SER A 358 -25.16 -5.22 -10.47
C SER A 358 -24.60 -5.92 -9.23
N ARG A 359 -24.37 -5.16 -8.17
CA ARG A 359 -23.78 -5.66 -6.95
C ARG A 359 -24.80 -5.97 -5.90
N ARG A 360 -24.48 -6.95 -5.10
CA ARG A 360 -25.10 -7.13 -3.80
C ARG A 360 -24.28 -6.34 -2.77
N ALA A 361 -24.93 -5.46 -2.03
CA ALA A 361 -24.29 -4.72 -0.97
C ALA A 361 -23.69 -5.66 0.09
N ALA A 362 -24.40 -6.76 0.37
CA ALA A 362 -23.96 -7.76 1.32
C ALA A 362 -24.53 -9.15 0.99
N ARG A 363 -23.82 -10.19 1.41
CA ARG A 363 -24.28 -11.59 1.34
C ARG A 363 -23.98 -12.35 2.63
N VAL A 364 -24.74 -13.41 2.88
CA VAL A 364 -24.34 -14.48 3.81
C VAL A 364 -23.97 -15.69 2.98
N THR A 365 -22.79 -16.25 3.21
CA THR A 365 -22.40 -17.57 2.72
C THR A 365 -22.24 -18.49 3.92
N SER A 366 -22.76 -19.70 3.86
CA SER A 366 -22.70 -20.60 5.01
C SER A 366 -23.15 -22.01 4.63
N ASN A 367 -22.43 -23.01 5.15
CA ASN A 367 -22.90 -24.38 5.23
C ASN A 367 -23.91 -24.58 6.37
N SER A 368 -24.01 -23.63 7.31
CA SER A 368 -24.83 -23.70 8.53
C SER A 368 -26.02 -22.73 8.54
N GLY A 369 -26.19 -21.95 7.47
CA GLY A 369 -27.25 -20.94 7.36
C GLY A 369 -26.94 -19.62 8.09
N ALA A 370 -27.88 -18.70 8.07
CA ALA A 370 -27.84 -17.46 8.84
C ALA A 370 -28.65 -17.64 10.14
N THR A 371 -28.35 -16.80 11.13
CA THR A 371 -29.15 -16.67 12.35
C THR A 371 -30.61 -16.39 11.96
N ALA A 372 -31.54 -17.07 12.62
CA ALA A 372 -32.97 -16.91 12.33
C ALA A 372 -33.41 -15.44 12.46
N GLY A 373 -34.06 -14.91 11.43
CA GLY A 373 -34.53 -13.52 11.36
C GLY A 373 -33.41 -12.48 11.03
N PHE A 374 -32.15 -12.88 10.87
CA PHE A 374 -31.09 -11.97 10.47
C PHE A 374 -31.11 -11.70 8.96
N ASN A 375 -31.06 -10.41 8.58
CA ASN A 375 -30.94 -9.98 7.20
C ASN A 375 -29.69 -9.13 7.02
N VAL A 376 -28.70 -9.65 6.30
CA VAL A 376 -27.40 -9.01 6.11
C VAL A 376 -27.49 -7.70 5.32
N ASN A 377 -28.41 -7.59 4.35
CA ASN A 377 -28.58 -6.35 3.59
C ASN A 377 -29.16 -5.24 4.49
N THR A 378 -30.15 -5.57 5.33
CA THR A 378 -30.67 -4.65 6.33
C THR A 378 -29.58 -4.25 7.32
N PHE A 379 -28.77 -5.20 7.79
CA PHE A 379 -27.64 -4.92 8.68
C PHE A 379 -26.62 -3.98 8.03
N ALA A 380 -26.18 -4.27 6.79
CA ALA A 380 -25.18 -3.46 6.09
C ALA A 380 -25.69 -2.05 5.75
N SER A 381 -27.00 -1.91 5.42
CA SER A 381 -27.59 -0.62 5.01
C SER A 381 -28.18 0.19 6.16
N ALA A 382 -28.26 -0.34 7.37
CA ALA A 382 -28.90 0.33 8.50
C ALA A 382 -28.29 1.70 8.82
N SER A 383 -26.96 1.83 8.65
CA SER A 383 -26.23 3.07 8.90
C SER A 383 -25.12 3.32 7.88
N SER A 384 -25.09 2.59 6.76
CA SER A 384 -24.09 2.74 5.71
C SER A 384 -24.77 3.03 4.36
N ASP A 385 -24.07 3.76 3.48
CA ASP A 385 -24.55 4.08 2.13
C ASP A 385 -24.14 2.95 1.17
N THR A 386 -25.13 2.18 0.72
CA THR A 386 -24.91 0.99 -0.12
C THR A 386 -25.38 1.19 -1.57
N THR A 387 -25.72 2.41 -1.95
CA THR A 387 -26.40 2.70 -3.23
C THR A 387 -25.55 3.53 -4.20
N ARG A 388 -24.37 3.97 -3.80
CA ARG A 388 -23.55 4.87 -4.61
C ARG A 388 -22.82 4.16 -5.74
N THR A 389 -22.56 4.93 -6.81
CA THR A 389 -21.58 4.57 -7.82
C THR A 389 -20.23 5.17 -7.48
N PHE A 390 -19.14 4.61 -7.99
CA PHE A 390 -17.79 5.19 -7.80
C PHE A 390 -17.73 6.64 -8.29
N ALA A 391 -18.31 6.93 -9.46
CA ALA A 391 -18.35 8.29 -10.00
C ALA A 391 -19.02 9.30 -9.06
N ALA A 392 -20.04 8.86 -8.29
CA ALA A 392 -20.74 9.73 -7.34
C ALA A 392 -19.94 10.03 -6.07
N LEU A 393 -18.81 9.34 -5.84
CA LEU A 393 -17.93 9.62 -4.70
C LEU A 393 -17.12 10.91 -4.91
N GLY A 394 -16.96 11.36 -6.16
CA GLY A 394 -16.15 12.52 -6.51
C GLY A 394 -14.65 12.29 -6.24
N LEU A 395 -14.19 11.04 -6.28
CA LEU A 395 -12.77 10.72 -6.22
C LEU A 395 -12.09 11.02 -7.55
N ASN A 396 -10.80 11.32 -7.53
CA ASN A 396 -10.03 11.44 -8.75
C ASN A 396 -9.98 10.08 -9.48
N ALA A 397 -10.16 10.07 -10.79
CA ALA A 397 -10.06 8.86 -11.62
C ALA A 397 -8.67 8.20 -11.53
N ASP A 398 -7.63 9.00 -11.30
CA ASP A 398 -6.26 8.51 -11.11
C ASP A 398 -6.12 7.60 -9.89
N ASN A 399 -7.04 7.66 -8.92
CA ASN A 399 -7.06 6.77 -7.75
C ASN A 399 -7.29 5.30 -8.11
N LEU A 400 -7.75 5.03 -9.33
CA LEU A 400 -7.92 3.67 -9.86
C LEU A 400 -6.79 3.23 -10.79
N ALA A 401 -5.81 4.09 -11.08
CA ALA A 401 -4.70 3.77 -11.95
C ALA A 401 -3.66 2.92 -11.21
N PHE A 402 -3.80 1.60 -11.31
CA PHE A 402 -2.84 0.66 -10.70
C PHE A 402 -1.53 0.56 -11.50
N ASP A 403 -1.56 0.71 -12.80
CA ASP A 403 -0.45 0.40 -13.72
C ASP A 403 0.70 1.41 -13.69
N GLY A 404 0.68 2.34 -12.76
CA GLY A 404 1.67 3.41 -12.71
C GLY A 404 1.72 4.23 -14.00
N ASN A 405 0.61 4.25 -14.76
CA ASN A 405 0.48 4.90 -16.08
C ASN A 405 0.57 6.43 -15.98
N CYS A 406 1.51 6.83 -15.21
CA CYS A 406 1.94 8.21 -15.06
C CYS A 406 2.94 8.63 -16.15
N GLY A 407 3.02 7.91 -17.27
CA GLY A 407 3.96 8.16 -18.36
C GLY A 407 5.41 7.82 -17.99
N ALA A 408 6.25 7.66 -18.99
CA ALA A 408 7.57 7.01 -18.98
C ALA A 408 8.63 7.50 -17.97
N ASN A 409 8.35 8.48 -17.13
CA ASN A 409 9.33 9.08 -16.21
C ASN A 409 8.78 9.42 -14.81
N LYS A 410 7.68 8.82 -14.38
CA LYS A 410 7.00 9.31 -13.18
C LYS A 410 6.86 8.22 -12.12
N GLN A 411 7.50 8.43 -10.98
CA GLN A 411 7.11 7.83 -9.72
C GLN A 411 5.86 8.59 -9.25
N CYS A 412 4.67 8.12 -9.62
CA CYS A 412 3.44 8.81 -9.29
C CYS A 412 2.83 8.26 -8.01
N VAL A 413 2.60 9.14 -7.09
CA VAL A 413 1.61 8.92 -6.04
C VAL A 413 0.30 9.48 -6.58
N PRO A 414 -0.79 8.70 -6.67
CA PRO A 414 -2.08 9.22 -7.10
C PRO A 414 -2.54 10.35 -6.19
N ALA A 415 -3.32 11.29 -6.74
CA ALA A 415 -3.91 12.37 -5.96
C ALA A 415 -5.06 11.82 -5.09
N LEU A 416 -4.72 11.24 -3.94
CA LEU A 416 -5.65 10.53 -3.06
C LEU A 416 -6.47 11.45 -2.16
N GLY A 417 -6.09 12.72 -2.02
CA GLY A 417 -6.85 13.72 -1.26
C GLY A 417 -8.26 13.93 -1.84
N LEU A 418 -9.24 14.07 -0.96
CA LEU A 418 -10.64 14.32 -1.37
C LEU A 418 -10.78 15.72 -1.98
N PRO A 419 -11.39 15.85 -3.17
CA PRO A 419 -11.76 17.14 -3.71
C PRO A 419 -12.87 17.78 -2.84
N ALA A 420 -12.93 19.12 -2.83
CA ALA A 420 -13.87 19.87 -2.01
C ALA A 420 -15.35 19.48 -2.20
N GLY A 421 -15.73 19.04 -3.40
CA GLY A 421 -17.11 18.61 -3.72
C GLY A 421 -17.43 17.14 -3.43
N SER A 422 -16.47 16.35 -2.91
CA SER A 422 -16.72 14.94 -2.63
C SER A 422 -17.77 14.75 -1.52
N VAL A 423 -18.70 13.85 -1.75
CA VAL A 423 -19.70 13.43 -0.74
C VAL A 423 -19.06 12.70 0.45
N LEU A 424 -17.79 12.33 0.32
CA LEU A 424 -17.02 11.65 1.36
C LEU A 424 -16.47 12.62 2.40
N ASN A 425 -16.46 13.94 2.15
CA ASN A 425 -15.98 14.95 3.10
C ASN A 425 -16.79 14.99 4.41
N THR A 426 -17.95 14.33 4.43
CA THR A 426 -18.83 14.26 5.60
C THR A 426 -19.38 12.85 5.79
N GLY A 427 -20.03 12.62 6.93
CA GLY A 427 -20.76 11.37 7.23
C GLY A 427 -19.95 10.35 8.02
N ALA A 428 -18.70 10.64 8.41
CA ALA A 428 -18.04 9.86 9.44
C ALA A 428 -18.63 10.18 10.82
N ALA A 429 -18.73 9.17 11.68
CA ALA A 429 -19.16 9.33 13.07
C ALA A 429 -18.31 8.45 14.01
N PHE A 430 -18.06 8.97 15.20
CA PHE A 430 -17.22 8.34 16.22
C PHE A 430 -17.98 8.18 17.55
N THR A 431 -19.27 7.92 17.49
CA THR A 431 -20.16 7.80 18.65
C THR A 431 -20.31 6.35 19.16
N ASP A 432 -19.95 5.35 18.36
CA ASP A 432 -19.96 3.95 18.78
C ASP A 432 -18.90 3.71 19.88
N ALA A 433 -19.24 2.93 20.88
CA ALA A 433 -18.36 2.63 22.02
C ALA A 433 -17.01 2.01 21.58
N LYS A 434 -16.97 1.28 20.46
CA LYS A 434 -15.74 0.70 19.91
C LYS A 434 -14.76 1.73 19.35
N LEU A 435 -15.26 2.93 19.00
CA LEU A 435 -14.46 4.04 18.48
C LEU A 435 -14.01 5.02 19.56
N THR A 436 -14.55 4.90 20.79
CA THR A 436 -14.21 5.78 21.90
C THR A 436 -13.12 5.19 22.79
N GLY A 437 -12.52 6.03 23.65
CA GLY A 437 -11.47 5.59 24.58
C GLY A 437 -10.19 5.13 23.89
N THR A 438 -9.35 4.42 24.64
CA THR A 438 -8.00 4.02 24.25
C THR A 438 -7.86 2.53 23.86
N GLY A 439 -8.98 1.78 23.76
CA GLY A 439 -8.93 0.35 23.48
C GLY A 439 -7.92 -0.38 24.39
N ASN A 440 -6.98 -1.09 23.79
CA ASN A 440 -5.90 -1.79 24.50
C ASN A 440 -4.76 -0.87 24.98
N GLY A 441 -4.86 0.45 24.73
CA GLY A 441 -3.80 1.41 25.06
C GLY A 441 -2.66 1.40 24.01
N GLY A 442 -1.55 2.06 24.35
CA GLY A 442 -0.36 2.14 23.51
C GLY A 442 -0.45 3.16 22.35
N PRO A 443 0.58 3.22 21.49
CA PRO A 443 0.58 4.06 20.30
C PRO A 443 -0.61 3.76 19.38
N ASN A 444 -1.13 4.76 18.69
CA ASN A 444 -2.24 4.67 17.73
C ASN A 444 -3.56 4.10 18.30
N SER A 445 -3.70 4.02 19.63
CA SER A 445 -4.86 3.39 20.30
C SER A 445 -6.15 4.22 20.23
N THR A 446 -6.04 5.53 20.01
CA THR A 446 -7.20 6.42 19.86
C THR A 446 -7.49 6.68 18.38
N PHE A 447 -8.78 6.69 18.02
CA PHE A 447 -9.18 7.14 16.70
C PHE A 447 -9.17 8.66 16.63
N ASP A 448 -8.58 9.22 15.57
CA ASP A 448 -8.67 10.63 15.26
C ASP A 448 -10.09 10.93 14.75
N VAL A 449 -10.76 11.87 15.39
CA VAL A 449 -12.12 12.24 15.02
C VAL A 449 -12.05 13.15 13.80
N VAL A 450 -12.55 12.65 12.68
CA VAL A 450 -12.61 13.36 11.39
C VAL A 450 -14.02 13.36 10.84
N THR A 451 -14.33 14.29 9.93
CA THR A 451 -15.67 14.37 9.32
C THR A 451 -15.82 13.49 8.09
N TYR A 452 -14.71 13.15 7.44
CA TYR A 452 -14.69 12.44 6.16
C TYR A 452 -14.71 10.92 6.33
N ARG A 453 -15.26 10.23 5.34
CA ARG A 453 -15.23 8.77 5.21
C ARG A 453 -14.12 8.35 4.26
N GLY A 454 -13.52 7.19 4.52
CA GLY A 454 -12.36 6.70 3.79
C GLY A 454 -11.03 7.16 4.41
N ALA A 455 -9.94 6.73 3.79
CA ALA A 455 -8.57 6.91 4.30
C ALA A 455 -8.06 8.36 4.23
N PHE A 456 -8.60 9.17 3.32
CA PHE A 456 -8.09 10.51 3.04
C PHE A 456 -9.16 11.57 3.28
N GLY A 457 -8.75 12.70 3.86
CA GLY A 457 -9.45 13.97 3.80
C GLY A 457 -8.93 14.82 2.64
N ALA A 458 -8.89 16.13 2.80
CA ALA A 458 -8.29 17.04 1.82
C ALA A 458 -6.78 16.82 1.65
N THR A 459 -6.11 16.30 2.69
CA THR A 459 -4.67 16.02 2.67
C THR A 459 -4.40 14.60 2.21
N ASN A 460 -3.45 14.46 1.27
CA ASN A 460 -2.90 13.17 0.87
C ASN A 460 -1.70 12.80 1.77
N TRP A 461 -1.95 12.08 2.85
CA TRP A 461 -0.90 11.66 3.79
C TRP A 461 0.04 10.59 3.19
N ALA A 462 -0.35 9.94 2.08
CA ALA A 462 0.50 8.98 1.38
C ALA A 462 1.59 9.68 0.53
N SER A 463 1.48 10.99 0.30
CA SER A 463 2.44 11.74 -0.48
C SER A 463 3.83 11.79 0.16
N GLY A 464 4.85 11.74 -0.67
CA GLY A 464 6.26 11.91 -0.27
C GLY A 464 6.97 10.61 0.10
N TRP A 465 6.33 9.69 0.80
CA TRP A 465 6.98 8.48 1.32
C TRP A 465 6.59 7.17 0.62
N THR A 466 5.40 7.09 0.02
CA THR A 466 4.94 5.87 -0.70
C THR A 466 5.56 5.75 -2.10
N ASN A 467 5.50 4.54 -2.67
CA ASN A 467 5.91 4.28 -4.05
C ASN A 467 4.84 3.43 -4.75
N PHE A 468 4.17 4.01 -5.74
CA PHE A 468 3.15 3.31 -6.53
C PHE A 468 3.71 2.64 -7.80
N ASN A 469 5.02 2.70 -8.01
CA ASN A 469 5.71 1.99 -9.09
C ASN A 469 7.02 1.34 -8.62
N PRO A 470 6.97 0.45 -7.62
CA PRO A 470 8.16 -0.21 -7.09
C PRO A 470 8.84 -1.10 -8.12
N GLN A 471 8.10 -1.61 -9.12
CA GLN A 471 8.58 -2.53 -10.14
C GLN A 471 9.78 -1.97 -10.92
N ILE A 472 9.74 -0.69 -11.28
CA ILE A 472 10.78 -0.05 -12.10
C ILE A 472 11.70 0.87 -11.29
N THR A 473 11.46 1.03 -9.98
CA THR A 473 12.26 1.92 -9.14
C THR A 473 13.67 1.37 -8.96
N CYS A 474 14.69 2.20 -9.20
CA CYS A 474 16.07 1.84 -8.94
C CYS A 474 16.41 1.98 -7.45
N TYR A 475 16.87 0.89 -6.83
CA TYR A 475 17.33 0.81 -5.44
C TYR A 475 18.80 0.42 -5.38
N ASN A 476 19.64 1.12 -6.16
CA ASN A 476 21.03 0.72 -6.40
C ASN A 476 22.05 1.70 -5.82
N VAL A 477 21.61 2.78 -5.19
CA VAL A 477 22.50 3.79 -4.60
C VAL A 477 22.18 3.94 -3.12
N ALA A 478 23.15 3.63 -2.24
CA ALA A 478 23.00 3.81 -0.81
C ALA A 478 22.79 5.31 -0.50
N GLY A 479 21.87 5.62 0.43
CA GLY A 479 21.54 7.00 0.80
C GLY A 479 20.84 7.82 -0.29
N GLN A 480 20.37 7.18 -1.38
CA GLN A 480 19.60 7.89 -2.41
C GLN A 480 18.33 8.54 -1.82
N THR A 481 17.83 9.58 -2.48
CA THR A 481 16.54 10.17 -2.13
C THR A 481 15.42 9.19 -2.48
N LEU A 482 14.67 8.78 -1.47
CA LEU A 482 13.59 7.80 -1.60
C LEU A 482 12.20 8.44 -1.56
N ALA A 483 12.13 9.75 -1.30
CA ALA A 483 10.88 10.49 -1.34
C ALA A 483 10.30 10.50 -2.75
N ASN A 484 9.03 10.19 -2.85
CA ASN A 484 8.24 10.44 -4.05
C ASN A 484 7.54 11.78 -3.94
N ARG A 485 7.50 12.53 -5.06
CA ARG A 485 6.63 13.70 -5.14
C ARG A 485 5.28 13.27 -5.68
N GLU A 486 4.24 13.66 -4.99
CA GLU A 486 2.91 13.69 -5.58
C GLU A 486 2.98 14.56 -6.85
N VAL A 487 2.59 14.00 -7.98
CA VAL A 487 2.22 14.81 -9.13
C VAL A 487 0.77 15.23 -8.88
N ALA A 488 0.55 15.99 -7.82
CA ALA A 488 -0.69 16.74 -7.68
C ALA A 488 -0.89 17.53 -8.96
N ASN A 489 -2.11 17.55 -9.49
CA ASN A 489 -2.57 18.42 -10.60
C ASN A 489 -1.55 19.51 -10.87
N ALA A 490 -0.49 19.13 -11.65
CA ALA A 490 0.68 19.99 -11.71
C ALA A 490 0.23 21.33 -12.26
N THR A 491 0.28 22.35 -11.41
CA THR A 491 0.03 23.73 -11.83
C THR A 491 0.86 24.05 -13.07
N LEU A 492 1.97 23.30 -13.23
CA LEU A 492 2.87 23.35 -14.38
C LEU A 492 2.97 22.00 -15.08
N GLN A 493 2.92 21.98 -16.41
CA GLN A 493 3.10 20.79 -17.25
C GLN A 493 4.16 21.05 -18.33
N ALA A 494 4.69 19.95 -18.91
CA ALA A 494 5.56 19.98 -20.09
C ALA A 494 6.82 20.86 -19.96
N LEU A 495 7.52 20.82 -18.80
CA LEU A 495 8.73 21.60 -18.59
C LEU A 495 9.85 21.14 -19.54
N THR A 496 10.26 22.02 -20.43
CA THR A 496 11.25 21.76 -21.47
C THR A 496 12.24 22.90 -21.60
N VAL A 497 13.46 22.59 -22.05
CA VAL A 497 14.43 23.60 -22.49
C VAL A 497 14.78 23.34 -23.93
N ALA A 498 14.66 24.35 -24.76
CA ALA A 498 14.98 24.26 -26.19
C ALA A 498 15.72 25.52 -26.71
N PRO A 499 16.78 25.33 -27.50
CA PRO A 499 17.45 24.06 -27.82
C PRO A 499 18.16 23.43 -26.62
N ASN A 500 18.31 22.10 -26.64
CA ASN A 500 19.09 21.36 -25.67
C ASN A 500 19.76 20.15 -26.36
N PRO A 501 21.11 20.13 -26.51
CA PRO A 501 22.06 21.14 -26.05
C PRO A 501 21.92 22.52 -26.69
N THR A 502 22.34 23.56 -25.94
CA THR A 502 22.39 24.94 -26.45
C THR A 502 23.83 25.44 -26.54
N ALA A 503 24.13 26.24 -27.56
CA ALA A 503 25.40 26.95 -27.70
C ALA A 503 25.29 28.43 -27.25
N GLY A 504 24.23 28.81 -26.56
CA GLY A 504 23.95 30.18 -26.14
C GLY A 504 22.55 30.35 -25.60
N ALA A 505 21.70 31.05 -26.33
CA ALA A 505 20.33 31.30 -25.89
C ALA A 505 19.47 30.03 -25.92
N ALA A 506 18.78 29.77 -24.81
CA ALA A 506 17.78 28.71 -24.68
C ALA A 506 16.50 29.25 -24.02
N THR A 507 15.39 28.61 -24.30
CA THR A 507 14.09 28.97 -23.71
C THR A 507 13.57 27.84 -22.83
N LEU A 508 13.20 28.16 -21.61
CA LEU A 508 12.44 27.30 -20.74
C LEU A 508 10.96 27.44 -21.10
N GLY A 509 10.35 26.36 -21.56
CA GLY A 509 8.93 26.28 -21.91
C GLY A 509 8.17 25.39 -20.92
N PHE A 510 6.96 25.80 -20.54
CA PHE A 510 6.04 25.01 -19.73
C PHE A 510 4.61 25.55 -19.82
N ASP A 511 3.64 24.69 -19.49
CA ASP A 511 2.22 25.08 -19.44
C ASP A 511 1.77 25.27 -17.99
N VAL A 512 1.02 26.35 -17.74
CA VAL A 512 0.40 26.66 -16.44
C VAL A 512 -1.10 26.34 -16.53
N LYS A 513 -1.60 25.40 -15.74
CA LYS A 513 -3.02 25.04 -15.73
C LYS A 513 -3.89 26.10 -15.07
N THR A 514 -3.43 26.63 -13.94
CA THR A 514 -4.15 27.65 -13.16
C THR A 514 -3.18 28.78 -12.84
N ALA A 515 -3.61 30.02 -13.00
CA ALA A 515 -2.77 31.19 -12.72
C ALA A 515 -2.12 31.08 -11.33
N THR A 516 -0.80 31.29 -11.27
CA THR A 516 0.00 31.13 -10.05
C THR A 516 1.15 32.13 -9.99
N THR A 517 1.92 32.13 -8.93
CA THR A 517 3.21 32.82 -8.85
C THR A 517 4.35 31.79 -8.92
N ALA A 518 5.46 32.15 -9.57
CA ALA A 518 6.61 31.25 -9.61
C ALA A 518 7.94 31.99 -9.47
N THR A 519 8.93 31.28 -8.95
CA THR A 519 10.34 31.68 -8.97
C THR A 519 11.11 30.70 -9.85
N VAL A 520 11.87 31.20 -10.80
CA VAL A 520 12.67 30.39 -11.73
C VAL A 520 14.14 30.64 -11.50
N ARG A 521 14.88 29.56 -11.23
CA ARG A 521 16.33 29.59 -10.96
C ARG A 521 17.07 28.54 -11.77
N VAL A 522 18.34 28.78 -11.99
CA VAL A 522 19.27 27.86 -12.67
C VAL A 522 20.40 27.50 -11.71
N PHE A 523 20.68 26.21 -11.62
CA PHE A 523 21.74 25.64 -10.77
C PHE A 523 22.76 24.88 -11.62
N ASP A 524 24.02 24.89 -11.18
CA ASP A 524 25.05 24.00 -11.72
C ASP A 524 24.94 22.58 -11.10
N VAL A 525 25.79 21.66 -11.55
CA VAL A 525 25.82 20.27 -11.07
C VAL A 525 26.22 20.13 -9.60
N MET A 526 26.81 21.15 -9.01
CA MET A 526 27.17 21.19 -7.58
C MET A 526 26.04 21.75 -6.74
N GLY A 527 24.89 22.09 -7.32
CA GLY A 527 23.74 22.67 -6.62
C GLY A 527 23.86 24.15 -6.32
N ARG A 528 24.88 24.84 -6.87
CA ARG A 528 25.07 26.27 -6.69
C ARG A 528 24.15 27.02 -7.67
N GLU A 529 23.41 28.00 -7.17
CA GLU A 529 22.61 28.90 -8.01
C GLU A 529 23.54 29.75 -8.89
N VAL A 530 23.33 29.69 -10.21
CA VAL A 530 24.11 30.45 -11.21
C VAL A 530 23.29 31.56 -11.85
N ALA A 531 21.95 31.50 -11.76
CA ALA A 531 21.08 32.56 -12.21
C ALA A 531 19.68 32.47 -11.59
N THR A 532 19.05 33.64 -11.38
CA THR A 532 17.61 33.78 -11.14
C THR A 532 16.97 34.39 -12.39
N VAL A 533 16.02 33.66 -13.00
CA VAL A 533 15.32 34.07 -14.24
C VAL A 533 14.02 34.82 -13.93
N LEU A 534 13.32 34.42 -12.86
CA LEU A 534 12.07 35.03 -12.41
C LEU A 534 12.01 34.95 -10.89
N THR A 535 11.61 36.03 -10.22
CA THR A 535 11.41 36.06 -8.76
C THR A 535 9.95 36.38 -8.45
N ALA A 536 9.23 35.41 -7.84
CA ALA A 536 7.82 35.53 -7.45
C ALA A 536 6.92 36.17 -8.52
N GLY A 537 7.22 35.90 -9.80
CA GLY A 537 6.48 36.48 -10.92
C GLY A 537 5.12 35.81 -11.10
N LYS A 538 4.09 36.62 -11.44
CA LYS A 538 2.75 36.11 -11.76
C LYS A 538 2.77 35.44 -13.12
N LEU A 539 2.27 34.20 -13.19
CA LEU A 539 2.08 33.43 -14.40
C LEU A 539 0.58 33.23 -14.64
N GLY A 540 0.12 33.63 -15.83
CA GLY A 540 -1.24 33.34 -16.29
C GLY A 540 -1.38 31.86 -16.68
N ALA A 541 -2.61 31.34 -16.75
CA ALA A 541 -2.88 30.02 -17.30
C ALA A 541 -2.51 29.96 -18.80
N GLY A 542 -2.02 28.81 -19.25
CA GLY A 542 -1.56 28.54 -20.61
C GLY A 542 -0.04 28.45 -20.75
N PRO A 543 0.47 28.39 -22.01
CA PRO A 543 1.89 28.18 -22.25
C PRO A 543 2.73 29.40 -21.85
N GLN A 544 3.83 29.12 -21.15
CA GLN A 544 4.82 30.09 -20.70
C GLN A 544 6.16 29.81 -21.39
N ARG A 545 6.90 30.90 -21.71
CA ARG A 545 8.25 30.82 -22.28
C ARG A 545 9.14 31.85 -21.61
N LEU A 546 10.21 31.39 -20.98
CA LEU A 546 11.18 32.23 -20.29
C LEU A 546 12.57 32.04 -20.91
N ALA A 547 13.24 33.12 -21.25
CA ALA A 547 14.60 33.04 -21.76
C ALA A 547 15.56 32.66 -20.63
N LEU A 548 16.40 31.66 -20.85
CA LEU A 548 17.49 31.31 -19.97
C LEU A 548 18.73 32.18 -20.24
N PRO A 549 19.64 32.38 -19.27
CA PRO A 549 20.86 33.16 -19.48
C PRO A 549 21.71 32.57 -20.61
N ALA A 550 22.09 33.40 -21.58
CA ALA A 550 22.89 33.00 -22.73
C ALA A 550 24.41 32.93 -22.45
N ASN A 551 24.86 33.41 -21.29
CA ASN A 551 26.25 33.52 -20.91
C ASN A 551 26.70 32.46 -19.90
N LEU A 552 25.98 31.35 -19.82
CA LEU A 552 26.40 30.22 -18.98
C LEU A 552 27.62 29.53 -19.63
N ALA A 553 28.61 29.16 -18.81
CA ALA A 553 29.74 28.39 -19.27
C ALA A 553 29.31 27.01 -19.80
N PRO A 554 30.07 26.39 -20.72
CA PRO A 554 29.80 25.01 -21.14
C PRO A 554 29.70 24.08 -19.92
N GLY A 555 28.62 23.29 -19.86
CA GLY A 555 28.33 22.42 -18.72
C GLY A 555 26.90 21.91 -18.67
N VAL A 556 26.61 21.21 -17.60
CA VAL A 556 25.27 20.70 -17.31
C VAL A 556 24.60 21.56 -16.26
N TYR A 557 23.35 21.91 -16.47
CA TYR A 557 22.58 22.78 -15.58
C TYR A 557 21.19 22.20 -15.31
N VAL A 558 20.58 22.66 -14.21
CA VAL A 558 19.20 22.35 -13.84
C VAL A 558 18.44 23.66 -13.71
N ALA A 559 17.42 23.86 -14.52
CA ALA A 559 16.46 24.94 -14.34
C ALA A 559 15.33 24.45 -13.43
N THR A 560 14.98 25.24 -12.43
CA THR A 560 13.86 24.96 -11.51
C THR A 560 12.79 26.03 -11.63
N VAL A 561 11.53 25.61 -11.56
CA VAL A 561 10.36 26.49 -11.45
C VAL A 561 9.67 26.15 -10.14
N ALA A 562 9.79 27.02 -9.15
CA ALA A 562 9.16 26.89 -7.85
C ALA A 562 7.86 27.68 -7.80
N THR A 563 6.72 27.02 -7.56
CA THR A 563 5.43 27.61 -7.25
C THR A 563 5.13 27.45 -5.76
N PRO A 564 4.09 28.09 -5.20
CA PRO A 564 3.66 27.84 -3.82
C PRO A 564 3.37 26.35 -3.53
N GLU A 565 3.01 25.58 -4.56
CA GLU A 565 2.55 24.18 -4.44
C GLU A 565 3.65 23.16 -4.74
N ALA A 566 4.60 23.48 -5.63
CA ALA A 566 5.62 22.51 -6.06
C ALA A 566 6.85 23.20 -6.67
N VAL A 567 7.99 22.46 -6.70
CA VAL A 567 9.17 22.82 -7.48
C VAL A 567 9.34 21.82 -8.62
N HIS A 568 9.33 22.30 -9.84
CA HIS A 568 9.61 21.51 -11.04
C HIS A 568 11.04 21.78 -11.52
N SER A 569 11.67 20.78 -12.12
CA SER A 569 13.03 20.92 -12.62
C SER A 569 13.21 20.25 -13.98
N VAL A 570 14.09 20.83 -14.79
CA VAL A 570 14.53 20.26 -16.06
C VAL A 570 16.03 20.44 -16.23
N ARG A 571 16.70 19.38 -16.66
CA ARG A 571 18.13 19.40 -16.97
C ARG A 571 18.37 19.86 -18.40
N PHE A 572 19.38 20.69 -18.60
CA PHE A 572 19.85 21.08 -19.94
C PHE A 572 21.38 21.16 -19.99
N VAL A 573 21.90 21.17 -21.22
CA VAL A 573 23.34 21.16 -21.51
C VAL A 573 23.67 22.42 -22.29
N VAL A 574 24.68 23.15 -21.83
CA VAL A 574 25.32 24.23 -22.61
C VAL A 574 26.56 23.62 -23.26
N ALA A 575 26.57 23.57 -24.60
CA ALA A 575 27.70 23.11 -25.40
C ALA A 575 28.69 24.25 -25.66
N GLN A 576 29.91 23.90 -26.11
CA GLN A 576 30.89 24.87 -26.59
C GLN A 576 30.47 25.47 -27.93
#